data_4a1c18ef694de6908fd2ff2fc5f9cbbd
#
_entry.id   4a1c18ef694de6908fd2ff2fc5f9cbbd
#
_cell.length_a   1.000
_cell.length_b   1.000
_cell.length_c   1.000
_cell.angle_alpha   90.00
_cell.angle_beta   90.00
_cell.angle_gamma   90.00
#
_symmetry.space_group_name_H-M   'P 1'
#
loop_
_entity.id
_entity.type
_entity.pdbx_description
1 polymer ?
#
loop_
_entity_poly.entity_id
_entity_poly.type
_entity_poly.pdbx_seq_one_letter_code
_entity_poly.pdbx_strand_id
1 'polypeptide(L)'
;MRNLRFPNPRLLAVIFTVLALTLPAQSNAQDHDPDRLVIGISQFPSTLHPSFDSMLAKEYVNAMARRKITVYDHDWKVTCLLCTGLPDLSEGSARFEKTPDGKDGMALDYELDPRAVWGDGTPITTKDVLFTWDVGRHPETGTDSSELYRRILSIDVHDDHRFTLHMDRRSCDYKGLAEFNLLPAHLESGVFEPAADYRKRTLYDRDPANPGLWYGPYRVTQVNPGASIVLEPNPLWWGKKPYFKQIVVRTIENTAALVANLLAGDIDMIDGATGLSIDQALSFEKRHGGDYQVIYKPGLIYEHLDVALKNPILSDVRVRRALLRGIDRQAISEKLFAGKQPLAHGQTNPLDSVYYDDAPKYTYDPERPRKCWTKPAGPWAPAAYAAARTARRCNSI
;
A
#
# COMPACT_ATOMS: atom_id res chain seq x y z
N MET A 1 12.56 66.02 -63.98
CA MET A 1 12.98 65.26 -62.78
C MET A 1 11.73 64.89 -62.02
N ARG A 2 11.31 63.58 -62.04
CA ARG A 2 10.08 63.07 -61.42
C ARG A 2 10.45 62.52 -60.02
N ASN A 3 9.89 63.10 -58.94
CA ASN A 3 10.06 62.70 -57.61
C ASN A 3 9.26 61.38 -57.31
N LEU A 4 9.94 60.28 -57.09
CA LEU A 4 9.38 59.06 -56.57
C LEU A 4 9.20 59.19 -55.02
N ARG A 5 7.95 59.19 -54.54
CA ARG A 5 7.60 59.13 -53.14
C ARG A 5 7.64 57.66 -52.70
N PHE A 6 8.50 57.30 -51.74
CA PHE A 6 8.52 56.01 -51.06
C PHE A 6 7.33 55.90 -50.06
N PRO A 7 6.68 54.77 -49.95
CA PRO A 7 5.59 54.62 -49.03
C PRO A 7 6.12 54.53 -47.57
N ASN A 8 5.31 54.99 -46.64
CA ASN A 8 5.57 55.24 -45.25
C ASN A 8 5.98 53.92 -44.49
N PRO A 9 7.13 53.84 -43.83
CA PRO A 9 7.64 52.60 -43.18
C PRO A 9 6.73 52.07 -42.03
N ARG A 10 5.78 52.84 -41.56
CA ARG A 10 4.81 52.45 -40.54
C ARG A 10 3.73 51.50 -41.05
N LEU A 11 3.44 51.38 -42.32
CA LEU A 11 2.47 50.47 -42.91
C LEU A 11 3.05 49.03 -43.06
N LEU A 12 4.35 48.90 -43.29
CA LEU A 12 5.02 47.60 -43.40
C LEU A 12 5.17 46.88 -42.02
N ALA A 13 5.32 47.66 -40.93
CA ALA A 13 5.43 47.09 -39.58
C ALA A 13 4.12 46.45 -39.07
N VAL A 14 2.95 46.98 -39.47
CA VAL A 14 1.65 46.44 -39.07
C VAL A 14 1.31 45.14 -39.80
N ILE A 15 1.72 44.99 -41.06
CA ILE A 15 1.48 43.76 -41.82
C ILE A 15 2.35 42.59 -41.30
N PHE A 16 3.57 42.84 -40.83
CA PHE A 16 4.42 41.80 -40.23
C PHE A 16 3.95 41.37 -38.85
N THR A 17 3.33 42.25 -38.05
CA THR A 17 2.84 41.93 -36.69
C THR A 17 1.54 41.13 -36.73
N VAL A 18 0.70 41.30 -37.75
CA VAL A 18 -0.56 40.52 -37.90
C VAL A 18 -0.31 39.15 -38.49
N LEU A 19 0.76 38.96 -39.30
CA LEU A 19 1.10 37.61 -39.85
C LEU A 19 1.77 36.68 -38.82
N ALA A 20 2.35 37.24 -37.76
CA ALA A 20 2.95 36.43 -36.68
C ALA A 20 1.93 35.83 -35.66
N LEU A 21 0.66 36.30 -35.72
CA LEU A 21 -0.40 35.88 -34.79
C LEU A 21 -1.28 34.71 -35.29
N THR A 22 -1.01 34.18 -36.48
CA THR A 22 -1.81 33.09 -37.09
C THR A 22 -1.03 31.79 -37.29
N LEU A 23 0.09 31.58 -36.57
CA LEU A 23 0.64 30.25 -36.49
C LEU A 23 -0.32 29.42 -35.62
N PRO A 24 -0.96 28.35 -36.15
CA PRO A 24 -1.69 27.44 -35.31
C PRO A 24 -0.70 26.91 -34.26
N ALA A 25 -1.01 27.09 -33.01
CA ALA A 25 -0.36 26.30 -31.96
C ALA A 25 -0.56 24.85 -32.37
N GLN A 26 0.46 24.22 -32.95
CA GLN A 26 0.49 22.77 -33.05
C GLN A 26 0.41 22.29 -31.63
N SER A 27 -0.76 21.89 -31.18
CA SER A 27 -0.88 21.00 -30.04
C SER A 27 -0.09 19.75 -30.46
N ASN A 28 1.12 19.62 -29.98
CA ASN A 28 1.77 18.32 -29.94
C ASN A 28 0.87 17.44 -29.04
N ALA A 29 -0.11 16.78 -29.64
CA ALA A 29 -0.64 15.57 -29.08
C ALA A 29 0.61 14.69 -28.95
N GLN A 30 1.10 14.53 -27.73
CA GLN A 30 2.19 13.61 -27.46
C GLN A 30 1.73 12.26 -28.00
N ASP A 31 2.48 11.70 -28.97
CA ASP A 31 2.23 10.35 -29.47
C ASP A 31 2.21 9.42 -28.27
N HIS A 32 1.01 9.00 -27.89
CA HIS A 32 0.81 8.05 -26.79
C HIS A 32 1.41 6.73 -27.23
N ASP A 33 2.54 6.35 -26.64
CA ASP A 33 3.17 5.04 -26.88
C ASP A 33 2.33 3.95 -26.20
N PRO A 34 1.61 3.11 -26.95
CA PRO A 34 0.74 2.08 -26.39
C PRO A 34 1.51 0.99 -25.62
N ASP A 35 2.81 0.89 -25.81
CA ASP A 35 3.68 -0.06 -25.13
C ASP A 35 4.24 0.48 -23.79
N ARG A 36 3.98 1.77 -23.49
CA ARG A 36 4.44 2.46 -22.28
C ARG A 36 3.26 2.83 -21.39
N LEU A 37 3.45 2.67 -20.07
CA LEU A 37 2.50 3.12 -19.05
C LEU A 37 3.17 4.12 -18.11
N VAL A 38 2.63 5.32 -17.97
CA VAL A 38 3.11 6.33 -17.02
C VAL A 38 2.13 6.49 -15.87
N ILE A 39 2.57 6.14 -14.66
CA ILE A 39 1.75 6.17 -13.45
C ILE A 39 2.16 7.36 -12.60
N GLY A 40 1.22 8.25 -12.30
CA GLY A 40 1.43 9.38 -11.41
C GLY A 40 1.20 9.00 -9.95
N ILE A 41 2.17 9.30 -9.08
CA ILE A 41 2.09 9.14 -7.62
C ILE A 41 2.46 10.47 -6.94
N SER A 42 1.93 10.72 -5.73
CA SER A 42 2.23 11.99 -5.02
C SER A 42 3.47 11.93 -4.14
N GLN A 43 4.09 10.76 -3.96
CA GLN A 43 5.20 10.57 -3.03
C GLN A 43 6.29 9.70 -3.64
N PHE A 44 7.55 10.15 -3.58
CA PHE A 44 8.69 9.33 -3.98
C PHE A 44 9.10 8.40 -2.81
N PRO A 45 9.37 7.10 -3.05
CA PRO A 45 9.82 6.20 -2.00
C PRO A 45 11.20 6.61 -1.46
N SER A 46 11.37 6.60 -0.13
CA SER A 46 12.66 6.88 0.52
C SER A 46 13.70 5.78 0.27
N THR A 47 13.23 4.57 0.00
CA THR A 47 14.03 3.36 -0.28
C THR A 47 13.21 2.40 -1.13
N LEU A 48 13.88 1.54 -1.90
CA LEU A 48 13.24 0.40 -2.56
C LEU A 48 13.45 -0.91 -1.79
N HIS A 49 14.19 -0.88 -0.67
CA HIS A 49 14.37 -2.06 0.16
C HIS A 49 13.03 -2.54 0.73
N PRO A 50 12.67 -3.83 0.55
CA PRO A 50 11.31 -4.30 0.85
C PRO A 50 10.93 -4.25 2.33
N SER A 51 11.90 -4.30 3.24
CA SER A 51 11.66 -4.39 4.70
C SER A 51 12.02 -3.11 5.48
N PHE A 52 12.35 -2.01 4.80
CA PHE A 52 12.60 -0.71 5.43
C PHE A 52 11.53 0.29 5.02
N ASP A 53 11.12 1.17 5.94
CA ASP A 53 10.16 2.24 5.70
C ASP A 53 8.85 1.77 5.04
N SER A 54 7.82 1.52 5.83
CA SER A 54 6.50 1.13 5.33
C SER A 54 5.86 2.28 4.56
N MET A 55 6.09 2.33 3.23
CA MET A 55 5.57 3.37 2.32
C MET A 55 4.77 2.77 1.18
N LEU A 56 3.56 3.27 0.96
CA LEU A 56 2.70 2.83 -0.15
C LEU A 56 3.36 3.02 -1.52
N ALA A 57 4.07 4.15 -1.72
CA ALA A 57 4.79 4.41 -2.96
C ALA A 57 5.85 3.34 -3.28
N LYS A 58 6.56 2.85 -2.25
CA LYS A 58 7.51 1.73 -2.38
C LYS A 58 6.79 0.43 -2.75
N GLU A 59 5.71 0.11 -2.03
CA GLU A 59 4.94 -1.12 -2.30
C GLU A 59 4.35 -1.13 -3.72
N TYR A 60 3.99 0.03 -4.25
CA TYR A 60 3.51 0.16 -5.61
C TYR A 60 4.55 -0.27 -6.65
N VAL A 61 5.81 0.16 -6.50
CA VAL A 61 6.94 -0.27 -7.33
C VAL A 61 7.26 -1.75 -7.11
N ASN A 62 7.39 -2.15 -5.83
CA ASN A 62 7.76 -3.51 -5.45
C ASN A 62 6.75 -4.56 -5.91
N ALA A 63 5.45 -4.25 -5.93
CA ALA A 63 4.42 -5.17 -6.42
C ALA A 63 4.59 -5.55 -7.90
N MET A 64 5.21 -4.69 -8.70
CA MET A 64 5.52 -4.96 -10.11
C MET A 64 6.86 -5.67 -10.30
N ALA A 65 7.85 -5.35 -9.44
CA ALA A 65 9.23 -5.81 -9.61
C ALA A 65 9.57 -7.07 -8.78
N ARG A 66 8.71 -7.47 -7.86
CA ARG A 66 8.92 -8.60 -6.93
C ARG A 66 7.67 -9.48 -6.86
N ARG A 67 7.82 -10.66 -6.25
CA ARG A 67 6.71 -11.55 -5.88
C ARG A 67 6.83 -11.94 -4.42
N LYS A 68 5.79 -11.66 -3.65
CA LYS A 68 5.67 -12.15 -2.27
C LYS A 68 5.47 -13.67 -2.29
N ILE A 69 5.83 -14.37 -1.22
CA ILE A 69 5.56 -15.81 -1.12
C ILE A 69 4.06 -16.04 -1.26
N THR A 70 3.26 -15.31 -0.48
CA THR A 70 1.81 -15.30 -0.60
C THR A 70 1.28 -13.87 -0.76
N VAL A 71 0.08 -13.74 -1.31
CA VAL A 71 -0.62 -12.46 -1.47
C VAL A 71 -2.13 -12.67 -1.34
N TYR A 72 -2.87 -11.62 -1.04
CA TYR A 72 -4.32 -11.62 -1.23
C TYR A 72 -4.64 -11.33 -2.70
N ASP A 73 -5.45 -12.16 -3.33
CA ASP A 73 -5.94 -11.95 -4.69
C ASP A 73 -7.04 -10.84 -4.72
N HIS A 74 -7.67 -10.65 -5.89
CA HIS A 74 -8.73 -9.64 -6.06
C HIS A 74 -10.01 -9.97 -5.27
N ASP A 75 -10.21 -11.21 -4.85
CA ASP A 75 -11.30 -11.67 -3.99
C ASP A 75 -10.90 -11.76 -2.51
N TRP A 76 -9.75 -11.20 -2.16
CA TRP A 76 -9.18 -11.21 -0.81
C TRP A 76 -8.87 -12.60 -0.25
N LYS A 77 -8.63 -13.57 -1.13
CA LYS A 77 -8.18 -14.91 -0.76
C LYS A 77 -6.66 -14.97 -0.79
N VAL A 78 -6.09 -15.59 0.24
CA VAL A 78 -4.64 -15.86 0.24
C VAL A 78 -4.30 -16.83 -0.88
N THR A 79 -3.31 -16.49 -1.68
CA THR A 79 -2.83 -17.31 -2.79
C THR A 79 -1.31 -17.29 -2.86
N CYS A 80 -0.72 -18.37 -3.41
CA CYS A 80 0.72 -18.43 -3.68
C CYS A 80 1.10 -17.61 -4.90
N LEU A 81 2.20 -16.84 -4.79
CA LEU A 81 2.87 -16.23 -5.94
C LEU A 81 4.27 -16.79 -6.18
N LEU A 82 5.00 -17.12 -5.11
CA LEU A 82 6.35 -17.66 -5.17
C LEU A 82 6.41 -19.09 -4.59
N CYS A 83 5.32 -19.63 -4.11
CA CYS A 83 5.20 -20.99 -3.60
C CYS A 83 4.35 -21.87 -4.53
N THR A 84 4.45 -23.19 -4.38
CA THR A 84 3.68 -24.17 -5.16
C THR A 84 2.32 -24.47 -4.53
N GLY A 85 2.16 -24.28 -3.20
CA GLY A 85 0.92 -24.50 -2.47
C GLY A 85 0.92 -23.79 -1.12
N LEU A 86 -0.28 -23.54 -0.58
CA LEU A 86 -0.45 -22.97 0.76
C LEU A 86 -0.44 -24.09 1.81
N PRO A 87 0.13 -23.86 3.01
CA PRO A 87 0.00 -24.80 4.12
C PRO A 87 -1.46 -25.06 4.46
N ASP A 88 -1.81 -26.33 4.72
CA ASP A 88 -3.18 -26.73 5.06
C ASP A 88 -3.20 -27.78 6.19
N LEU A 89 -4.07 -27.55 7.19
CA LEU A 89 -4.24 -28.45 8.33
C LEU A 89 -4.86 -29.81 7.92
N SER A 90 -5.70 -29.82 6.91
CA SER A 90 -6.36 -31.05 6.45
C SER A 90 -5.43 -31.95 5.64
N GLU A 91 -4.43 -31.36 5.00
CA GLU A 91 -3.45 -32.06 4.16
C GLU A 91 -2.15 -32.39 4.93
N GLY A 92 -2.02 -31.88 6.16
CA GLY A 92 -0.85 -32.10 7.04
C GLY A 92 0.36 -31.22 6.74
N SER A 93 0.28 -30.35 5.73
CA SER A 93 1.31 -29.34 5.44
C SER A 93 1.28 -28.15 6.42
N ALA A 94 0.21 -28.01 7.21
CA ALA A 94 0.19 -27.24 8.44
C ALA A 94 -0.16 -28.18 9.61
N ARG A 95 0.47 -28.01 10.78
CA ARG A 95 0.22 -28.84 11.95
C ARG A 95 0.43 -28.09 13.24
N PHE A 96 -0.33 -28.45 14.27
CA PHE A 96 -0.11 -27.93 15.61
C PHE A 96 1.04 -28.68 16.27
N GLU A 97 1.88 -27.94 16.98
CA GLU A 97 3.02 -28.49 17.71
C GLU A 97 3.21 -27.77 19.04
N LYS A 98 4.12 -28.30 19.88
CA LYS A 98 4.58 -27.62 21.08
C LYS A 98 5.88 -26.89 20.78
N THR A 99 5.94 -25.62 21.18
CA THR A 99 7.18 -24.85 21.15
C THR A 99 8.20 -25.37 22.15
N PRO A 100 9.48 -25.04 22.04
CA PRO A 100 10.51 -25.47 22.99
C PRO A 100 10.21 -25.09 24.44
N ASP A 101 9.46 -24.05 24.71
CA ASP A 101 9.00 -23.60 26.03
C ASP A 101 7.63 -24.19 26.43
N GLY A 102 7.11 -25.16 25.66
CA GLY A 102 5.90 -25.94 25.98
C GLY A 102 4.58 -25.24 25.60
N LYS A 103 4.61 -24.09 24.99
CA LYS A 103 3.42 -23.38 24.49
C LYS A 103 2.85 -24.05 23.24
N ASP A 104 1.68 -23.60 22.84
CA ASP A 104 1.06 -24.03 21.58
C ASP A 104 1.61 -23.23 20.40
N GLY A 105 2.23 -23.91 19.45
CA GLY A 105 2.77 -23.38 18.21
C GLY A 105 2.19 -24.06 16.98
N MET A 106 2.76 -23.76 15.82
CA MET A 106 2.43 -24.38 14.53
C MET A 106 3.69 -24.63 13.72
N ALA A 107 3.71 -25.73 12.97
CA ALA A 107 4.64 -25.96 11.89
C ALA A 107 3.94 -25.76 10.53
N LEU A 108 4.59 -25.05 9.61
CA LEU A 108 4.05 -24.66 8.31
C LEU A 108 5.04 -25.02 7.21
N ASP A 109 4.68 -25.97 6.35
CA ASP A 109 5.51 -26.43 5.26
C ASP A 109 5.26 -25.57 4.03
N TYR A 110 6.33 -25.08 3.42
CA TYR A 110 6.31 -24.31 2.17
C TYR A 110 7.28 -24.92 1.16
N GLU A 111 6.91 -24.78 -0.10
CA GLU A 111 7.77 -25.11 -1.23
C GLU A 111 7.82 -23.93 -2.18
N LEU A 112 9.01 -23.40 -2.45
CA LEU A 112 9.23 -22.35 -3.45
C LEU A 112 9.04 -22.90 -4.86
N ASP A 113 8.53 -22.08 -5.78
CA ASP A 113 8.44 -22.45 -7.20
C ASP A 113 9.86 -22.72 -7.76
N PRO A 114 10.20 -23.94 -8.18
CA PRO A 114 11.56 -24.27 -8.62
C PRO A 114 11.99 -23.56 -9.92
N ARG A 115 11.05 -22.89 -10.61
CA ARG A 115 11.33 -22.06 -11.78
C ARG A 115 11.78 -20.64 -11.39
N ALA A 116 11.60 -20.28 -10.13
CA ALA A 116 11.85 -18.92 -9.67
C ALA A 116 13.35 -18.61 -9.64
N VAL A 117 13.71 -17.53 -10.31
CA VAL A 117 15.08 -17.03 -10.37
C VAL A 117 15.11 -15.52 -10.11
N TRP A 118 16.17 -15.04 -9.53
CA TRP A 118 16.49 -13.61 -9.52
C TRP A 118 16.72 -13.11 -10.95
N GLY A 119 16.60 -11.81 -11.18
CA GLY A 119 16.73 -11.25 -12.53
C GLY A 119 18.14 -11.26 -13.13
N ASP A 120 19.13 -11.76 -12.40
CA ASP A 120 20.48 -12.10 -12.89
C ASP A 120 20.64 -13.59 -13.23
N GLY A 121 19.59 -14.41 -13.02
CA GLY A 121 19.57 -15.83 -13.28
C GLY A 121 19.93 -16.72 -12.08
N THR A 122 20.31 -16.14 -10.95
CA THR A 122 20.56 -16.90 -9.72
C THR A 122 19.28 -17.57 -9.24
N PRO A 123 19.24 -18.91 -8.95
CA PRO A 123 18.06 -19.57 -8.42
C PRO A 123 17.62 -18.97 -7.07
N ILE A 124 16.31 -18.81 -6.88
CA ILE A 124 15.73 -18.47 -5.59
C ILE A 124 15.64 -19.76 -4.76
N THR A 125 16.26 -19.75 -3.58
CA THR A 125 16.38 -20.95 -2.76
C THR A 125 16.09 -20.68 -1.28
N THR A 126 16.08 -21.74 -0.48
CA THR A 126 15.99 -21.68 0.98
C THR A 126 17.12 -20.88 1.64
N LYS A 127 18.24 -20.63 0.94
CA LYS A 127 19.29 -19.73 1.42
C LYS A 127 18.78 -18.29 1.51
N ASP A 128 17.97 -17.86 0.53
CA ASP A 128 17.33 -16.55 0.55
C ASP A 128 16.31 -16.44 1.68
N VAL A 129 15.58 -17.54 1.97
CA VAL A 129 14.63 -17.62 3.09
C VAL A 129 15.35 -17.45 4.43
N LEU A 130 16.44 -18.19 4.66
CA LEU A 130 17.24 -18.10 5.88
C LEU A 130 17.86 -16.71 6.05
N PHE A 131 18.46 -16.18 5.01
CA PHE A 131 19.05 -14.85 5.02
C PHE A 131 18.00 -13.77 5.33
N THR A 132 16.83 -13.85 4.69
CA THR A 132 15.72 -12.92 4.94
C THR A 132 15.26 -12.98 6.40
N TRP A 133 15.16 -14.18 6.96
CA TRP A 133 14.79 -14.37 8.37
C TRP A 133 15.85 -13.80 9.31
N ASP A 134 17.13 -14.01 9.03
CA ASP A 134 18.23 -13.47 9.83
C ASP A 134 18.21 -11.93 9.84
N VAL A 135 18.07 -11.31 8.67
CA VAL A 135 17.91 -9.85 8.53
C VAL A 135 16.69 -9.34 9.29
N GLY A 136 15.54 -10.02 9.12
CA GLY A 136 14.26 -9.58 9.68
C GLY A 136 14.18 -9.66 11.19
N ARG A 137 14.81 -10.67 11.82
CA ARG A 137 14.81 -10.85 13.28
C ARG A 137 15.93 -10.12 14.01
N HIS A 138 16.96 -9.65 13.29
CA HIS A 138 18.11 -9.00 13.91
C HIS A 138 17.71 -7.65 14.53
N PRO A 139 18.02 -7.41 15.83
CA PRO A 139 17.51 -6.24 16.57
C PRO A 139 18.02 -4.90 16.04
N GLU A 140 19.18 -4.88 15.36
CA GLU A 140 19.83 -3.65 14.91
C GLU A 140 19.49 -3.27 13.45
N THR A 141 18.85 -4.16 12.68
CA THR A 141 18.47 -3.85 11.28
C THR A 141 17.36 -2.83 11.16
N GLY A 142 16.45 -2.77 12.15
CA GLY A 142 15.33 -1.83 12.14
C GLY A 142 14.29 -2.11 11.04
N THR A 143 14.03 -3.39 10.73
CA THR A 143 13.00 -3.80 9.78
C THR A 143 11.60 -3.46 10.28
N ASP A 144 10.71 -3.06 9.39
CA ASP A 144 9.33 -2.65 9.71
C ASP A 144 8.42 -3.83 10.14
N SER A 145 8.65 -5.04 9.62
CA SER A 145 7.87 -6.26 9.92
C SER A 145 8.59 -7.20 10.91
N SER A 146 9.40 -6.67 11.81
CA SER A 146 10.24 -7.45 12.72
C SER A 146 9.45 -8.44 13.63
N GLU A 147 8.16 -8.18 13.90
CA GLU A 147 7.32 -9.09 14.70
C GLU A 147 7.11 -10.43 13.99
N LEU A 148 6.83 -10.45 12.69
CA LEU A 148 6.67 -11.69 11.92
C LEU A 148 7.93 -12.57 12.08
N TYR A 149 9.10 -11.98 11.83
CA TYR A 149 10.36 -12.71 11.87
C TYR A 149 10.70 -13.23 13.26
N ARG A 150 10.35 -12.50 14.34
CA ARG A 150 10.50 -12.96 15.73
C ARG A 150 9.52 -14.07 16.12
N ARG A 151 8.35 -14.13 15.47
CA ARG A 151 7.37 -15.22 15.66
C ARG A 151 7.81 -16.54 15.04
N ILE A 152 8.76 -16.52 14.12
CA ILE A 152 9.39 -17.71 13.56
C ILE A 152 10.51 -18.12 14.51
N LEU A 153 10.31 -19.23 15.24
CA LEU A 153 11.26 -19.74 16.23
C LEU A 153 12.45 -20.41 15.56
N SER A 154 12.20 -21.21 14.52
CA SER A 154 13.20 -21.87 13.68
C SER A 154 12.67 -22.13 12.29
N ILE A 155 13.60 -22.39 11.38
CA ILE A 155 13.31 -22.82 10.00
C ILE A 155 14.07 -24.11 9.75
N ASP A 156 13.35 -25.20 9.48
CA ASP A 156 13.93 -26.46 9.05
C ASP A 156 14.02 -26.49 7.53
N VAL A 157 15.22 -26.58 7.00
CA VAL A 157 15.48 -26.68 5.55
C VAL A 157 15.53 -28.15 5.16
N HIS A 158 14.70 -28.56 4.18
CA HIS A 158 14.67 -29.93 3.66
C HIS A 158 15.51 -30.08 2.39
N ASP A 159 15.45 -29.07 1.54
CA ASP A 159 16.27 -28.95 0.31
C ASP A 159 16.31 -27.49 -0.17
N ASP A 160 16.76 -27.26 -1.41
CA ASP A 160 16.89 -25.90 -1.95
C ASP A 160 15.53 -25.15 -2.10
N HIS A 161 14.39 -25.85 -2.07
CA HIS A 161 13.07 -25.23 -2.27
C HIS A 161 12.10 -25.49 -1.12
N ARG A 162 12.27 -26.57 -0.34
CA ARG A 162 11.33 -26.97 0.72
C ARG A 162 11.87 -26.63 2.10
N PHE A 163 10.99 -26.03 2.91
CA PHE A 163 11.31 -25.65 4.28
C PHE A 163 10.05 -25.69 5.17
N THR A 164 10.25 -25.84 6.48
CA THR A 164 9.21 -25.74 7.50
C THR A 164 9.48 -24.52 8.40
N LEU A 165 8.46 -23.68 8.58
CA LEU A 165 8.49 -22.61 9.57
C LEU A 165 7.89 -23.11 10.88
N HIS A 166 8.60 -22.95 12.00
CA HIS A 166 8.12 -23.25 13.35
C HIS A 166 7.69 -21.95 14.04
N MET A 167 6.38 -21.78 14.25
CA MET A 167 5.77 -20.55 14.74
C MET A 167 5.55 -20.59 16.26
N ASP A 168 5.73 -19.45 16.93
CA ASP A 168 5.62 -19.27 18.39
C ASP A 168 4.19 -19.47 18.94
N ARG A 169 3.17 -19.48 18.08
CA ARG A 169 1.76 -19.56 18.47
C ARG A 169 0.88 -20.09 17.35
N ARG A 170 -0.32 -20.54 17.72
CA ARG A 170 -1.39 -20.84 16.77
C ARG A 170 -1.98 -19.54 16.21
N SER A 171 -2.27 -19.52 14.91
CA SER A 171 -2.91 -18.39 14.23
C SER A 171 -3.98 -18.90 13.27
N CYS A 172 -5.10 -18.16 13.13
CA CYS A 172 -6.14 -18.47 12.15
C CYS A 172 -5.73 -18.07 10.73
N ASP A 173 -4.83 -17.08 10.61
CA ASP A 173 -4.29 -16.55 9.35
C ASP A 173 -2.94 -17.19 8.95
N TYR A 174 -2.67 -18.40 9.44
CA TYR A 174 -1.39 -19.11 9.29
C TYR A 174 -0.94 -19.30 7.83
N LYS A 175 -1.86 -19.23 6.86
CA LYS A 175 -1.56 -19.39 5.43
C LYS A 175 -0.84 -18.18 4.84
N GLY A 176 -0.85 -17.04 5.51
CA GLY A 176 -0.35 -15.78 4.97
C GLY A 176 1.10 -15.50 5.32
N LEU A 177 1.97 -15.34 4.31
CA LEU A 177 3.35 -14.86 4.44
C LEU A 177 3.59 -13.58 3.62
N ALA A 178 2.58 -12.72 3.53
CA ALA A 178 2.65 -11.50 2.71
C ALA A 178 3.75 -10.51 3.16
N GLU A 179 4.08 -10.52 4.47
CA GLU A 179 5.12 -9.66 5.05
C GLU A 179 6.52 -10.30 5.02
N PHE A 180 6.65 -11.57 4.60
CA PHE A 180 7.95 -12.23 4.45
C PHE A 180 8.57 -11.81 3.10
N ASN A 181 9.31 -10.72 3.12
CA ASN A 181 9.87 -10.08 1.94
C ASN A 181 11.26 -10.65 1.60
N LEU A 182 11.32 -11.59 0.67
CA LEU A 182 12.53 -12.32 0.31
C LEU A 182 13.66 -11.37 -0.14
N LEU A 183 14.87 -11.60 0.34
CA LEU A 183 16.09 -10.85 0.02
C LEU A 183 17.10 -11.73 -0.71
N PRO A 184 17.84 -11.21 -1.72
CA PRO A 184 18.83 -11.98 -2.47
C PRO A 184 20.09 -12.23 -1.62
N ALA A 185 20.20 -13.40 -1.02
CA ALA A 185 21.32 -13.75 -0.17
C ALA A 185 22.68 -13.61 -0.88
N HIS A 186 22.73 -13.94 -2.17
CA HIS A 186 23.95 -13.86 -2.98
C HIS A 186 24.48 -12.44 -3.19
N LEU A 187 23.63 -11.41 -3.06
CA LEU A 187 24.00 -10.00 -3.20
C LEU A 187 24.09 -9.29 -1.84
N GLU A 188 23.08 -9.49 -0.99
CA GLU A 188 22.91 -8.69 0.22
C GLU A 188 23.70 -9.24 1.43
N SER A 189 24.06 -10.54 1.47
CA SER A 189 24.84 -11.09 2.58
C SER A 189 26.22 -10.42 2.72
N GLY A 190 26.84 -10.06 1.62
CA GLY A 190 28.15 -9.39 1.62
C GLY A 190 28.14 -7.95 2.16
N VAL A 191 26.94 -7.33 2.24
CA VAL A 191 26.77 -5.96 2.73
C VAL A 191 25.97 -5.89 4.04
N PHE A 192 25.52 -7.03 4.57
CA PHE A 192 24.71 -7.08 5.78
C PHE A 192 25.48 -6.72 7.04
N GLU A 193 26.68 -7.24 7.22
CA GLU A 193 27.46 -6.99 8.41
C GLU A 193 28.36 -5.71 8.33
N PRO A 194 28.36 -4.84 9.38
CA PRO A 194 27.56 -4.92 10.60
C PRO A 194 26.10 -4.51 10.37
N ALA A 195 25.17 -5.23 11.01
CA ALA A 195 23.73 -5.09 10.80
C ALA A 195 23.18 -3.68 11.08
N ALA A 196 23.74 -2.95 12.04
CA ALA A 196 23.39 -1.56 12.36
C ALA A 196 23.60 -0.58 11.19
N ASP A 197 24.51 -0.90 10.26
CA ASP A 197 24.80 -0.09 9.08
C ASP A 197 24.20 -0.65 7.79
N TYR A 198 23.52 -1.79 7.84
CA TYR A 198 22.97 -2.46 6.67
C TYR A 198 22.06 -1.55 5.85
N ARG A 199 21.18 -0.78 6.51
CA ARG A 199 20.29 0.18 5.87
C ARG A 199 21.00 1.18 4.95
N LYS A 200 22.27 1.55 5.26
CA LYS A 200 23.06 2.49 4.46
C LYS A 200 23.82 1.81 3.33
N ARG A 201 23.89 0.47 3.34
CA ARG A 201 24.75 -0.32 2.44
C ARG A 201 24.00 -1.19 1.47
N THR A 202 22.68 -1.44 1.74
CA THR A 202 21.86 -2.27 0.87
C THR A 202 21.93 -1.83 -0.59
N LEU A 203 21.99 -2.79 -1.50
CA LEU A 203 22.02 -2.54 -2.93
C LEU A 203 20.69 -1.99 -3.46
N TYR A 204 19.61 -2.21 -2.75
CA TYR A 204 18.30 -1.59 -3.11
C TYR A 204 18.35 -0.06 -3.16
N ASP A 205 19.28 0.57 -2.41
CA ASP A 205 19.47 2.03 -2.40
C ASP A 205 20.73 2.46 -3.15
N ARG A 206 21.78 1.61 -3.18
CA ARG A 206 23.06 1.95 -3.79
C ARG A 206 23.16 1.62 -5.27
N ASP A 207 22.49 0.55 -5.70
CA ASP A 207 22.45 0.06 -7.07
C ASP A 207 21.08 -0.54 -7.39
N PRO A 208 19.99 0.27 -7.31
CA PRO A 208 18.61 -0.22 -7.48
C PRO A 208 18.32 -0.77 -8.88
N ALA A 209 19.16 -0.49 -9.88
CA ALA A 209 19.04 -1.03 -11.23
C ALA A 209 19.68 -2.42 -11.38
N ASN A 210 20.34 -2.95 -10.33
CA ASN A 210 20.91 -4.29 -10.34
C ASN A 210 19.81 -5.35 -10.59
N PRO A 211 19.91 -6.13 -11.68
CA PRO A 211 18.86 -7.10 -12.01
C PRO A 211 18.67 -8.18 -10.94
N GLY A 212 19.72 -8.55 -10.21
CA GLY A 212 19.67 -9.57 -9.16
C GLY A 212 18.83 -9.19 -7.93
N LEU A 213 18.33 -7.95 -7.83
CA LEU A 213 17.40 -7.52 -6.77
C LEU A 213 15.93 -7.85 -7.09
N TRP A 214 15.61 -8.12 -8.35
CA TRP A 214 14.26 -8.15 -8.87
C TRP A 214 13.90 -9.53 -9.44
N TYR A 215 12.74 -10.05 -9.10
CA TYR A 215 12.25 -11.36 -9.53
C TYR A 215 10.76 -11.37 -9.86
N GLY A 216 10.22 -10.20 -10.15
CA GLY A 216 8.84 -10.03 -10.64
C GLY A 216 8.76 -9.99 -12.15
N PRO A 217 7.56 -9.73 -12.71
CA PRO A 217 7.35 -9.58 -14.16
C PRO A 217 8.09 -8.38 -14.74
N TYR A 218 8.33 -7.35 -13.95
CA TYR A 218 9.17 -6.20 -14.30
C TYR A 218 10.37 -6.14 -13.37
N ARG A 219 11.39 -5.40 -13.77
CA ARG A 219 12.56 -5.04 -12.95
C ARG A 219 12.79 -3.55 -13.04
N VAL A 220 13.31 -2.94 -11.99
CA VAL A 220 13.75 -1.55 -12.02
C VAL A 220 15.01 -1.46 -12.87
N THR A 221 15.02 -0.55 -13.84
CA THR A 221 16.15 -0.31 -14.75
C THR A 221 16.74 1.07 -14.57
N GLN A 222 15.97 2.03 -14.03
CA GLN A 222 16.45 3.37 -13.74
C GLN A 222 15.69 3.99 -12.57
N VAL A 223 16.42 4.68 -11.71
CA VAL A 223 15.87 5.51 -10.64
C VAL A 223 16.39 6.93 -10.83
N ASN A 224 15.46 7.88 -10.97
CA ASN A 224 15.72 9.31 -10.97
C ASN A 224 15.21 9.86 -9.64
N PRO A 225 16.07 10.10 -8.63
CA PRO A 225 15.65 10.44 -7.28
C PRO A 225 14.69 11.64 -7.23
N GLY A 226 13.59 11.49 -6.52
CA GLY A 226 12.55 12.51 -6.40
C GLY A 226 11.66 12.71 -7.63
N ALA A 227 11.97 12.09 -8.78
CA ALA A 227 11.28 12.35 -10.04
C ALA A 227 10.58 11.10 -10.62
N SER A 228 11.30 10.01 -10.84
CA SER A 228 10.70 8.83 -11.47
C SER A 228 11.49 7.55 -11.24
N ILE A 229 10.78 6.42 -11.37
CA ILE A 229 11.35 5.07 -11.39
C ILE A 229 10.87 4.40 -12.68
N VAL A 230 11.81 3.83 -13.43
CA VAL A 230 11.54 3.14 -14.70
C VAL A 230 11.65 1.63 -14.48
N LEU A 231 10.64 0.91 -14.95
CA LEU A 231 10.60 -0.53 -14.93
C LEU A 231 10.46 -1.07 -16.36
N GLU A 232 11.15 -2.18 -16.64
CA GLU A 232 11.07 -2.89 -17.90
C GLU A 232 10.78 -4.37 -17.66
N PRO A 233 10.23 -5.11 -18.64
CA PRO A 233 10.00 -6.53 -18.51
C PRO A 233 11.25 -7.28 -18.05
N ASN A 234 11.07 -8.13 -17.06
CA ASN A 234 12.13 -9.03 -16.64
C ASN A 234 12.22 -10.20 -17.64
N PRO A 235 13.31 -10.35 -18.38
CA PRO A 235 13.43 -11.41 -19.40
C PRO A 235 13.45 -12.82 -18.79
N LEU A 236 13.78 -12.95 -17.50
CA LEU A 236 13.82 -14.22 -16.77
C LEU A 236 12.52 -14.52 -15.99
N TRP A 237 11.51 -13.68 -16.15
CA TRP A 237 10.22 -13.91 -15.53
C TRP A 237 9.55 -15.18 -16.06
N TRP A 238 9.23 -16.11 -15.17
CA TRP A 238 8.67 -17.44 -15.48
C TRP A 238 7.14 -17.49 -15.54
N GLY A 239 6.46 -16.41 -15.20
CA GLY A 239 4.99 -16.32 -15.20
C GLY A 239 4.41 -15.72 -16.47
N LYS A 240 3.20 -15.17 -16.38
CA LYS A 240 2.53 -14.53 -17.52
C LYS A 240 3.35 -13.35 -18.03
N LYS A 241 3.57 -13.29 -19.35
CA LYS A 241 4.32 -12.22 -20.00
C LYS A 241 3.73 -10.84 -19.68
N PRO A 242 4.56 -9.86 -19.27
CA PRO A 242 4.15 -8.47 -19.08
C PRO A 242 3.56 -7.86 -20.36
N TYR A 243 2.59 -6.97 -20.20
CA TYR A 243 1.93 -6.30 -21.34
C TYR A 243 2.76 -5.13 -21.85
N PHE A 244 3.10 -4.18 -20.96
CA PHE A 244 3.84 -2.98 -21.33
C PHE A 244 5.34 -3.27 -21.48
N LYS A 245 5.98 -2.63 -22.46
CA LYS A 245 7.44 -2.68 -22.64
C LYS A 245 8.17 -1.77 -21.66
N GLN A 246 7.49 -0.77 -21.13
CA GLN A 246 8.03 0.13 -20.11
C GLN A 246 6.92 0.62 -19.19
N ILE A 247 7.21 0.68 -17.88
CA ILE A 247 6.38 1.37 -16.90
C ILE A 247 7.22 2.47 -16.26
N VAL A 248 6.68 3.68 -16.21
CA VAL A 248 7.32 4.82 -15.54
C VAL A 248 6.44 5.23 -14.37
N VAL A 249 6.93 5.10 -13.16
CA VAL A 249 6.32 5.63 -11.95
C VAL A 249 6.87 7.04 -11.74
N ARG A 250 6.03 8.06 -12.00
CA ARG A 250 6.41 9.48 -11.94
C ARG A 250 5.88 10.12 -10.68
N THR A 251 6.74 10.80 -9.94
CA THR A 251 6.35 11.54 -8.74
C THR A 251 5.93 12.96 -9.09
N ILE A 252 4.73 13.34 -8.64
CA ILE A 252 4.15 14.67 -8.79
C ILE A 252 3.48 14.99 -7.45
N GLU A 253 4.16 15.70 -6.57
CA GLU A 253 3.79 15.88 -5.15
C GLU A 253 2.44 16.58 -4.94
N ASN A 254 1.97 17.37 -5.92
CA ASN A 254 0.72 18.12 -5.82
C ASN A 254 -0.40 17.41 -6.56
N THR A 255 -1.51 17.11 -5.90
CA THR A 255 -2.67 16.42 -6.50
C THR A 255 -3.34 17.20 -7.64
N ALA A 256 -3.34 18.54 -7.59
CA ALA A 256 -3.83 19.34 -8.71
C ALA A 256 -2.91 19.23 -9.94
N ALA A 257 -1.60 19.14 -9.71
CA ALA A 257 -0.63 18.90 -10.80
C ALA A 257 -0.74 17.46 -11.32
N LEU A 258 -1.05 16.44 -10.49
CA LEU A 258 -1.37 15.09 -10.95
C LEU A 258 -2.54 15.12 -11.94
N VAL A 259 -3.64 15.78 -11.58
CA VAL A 259 -4.81 15.94 -12.47
C VAL A 259 -4.44 16.68 -13.75
N ALA A 260 -3.68 17.77 -13.66
CA ALA A 260 -3.26 18.52 -14.84
C ALA A 260 -2.40 17.69 -15.80
N ASN A 261 -1.44 16.90 -15.27
CA ASN A 261 -0.62 16.00 -16.08
C ASN A 261 -1.43 14.86 -16.71
N LEU A 262 -2.45 14.32 -16.00
CA LEU A 262 -3.36 13.33 -16.57
C LEU A 262 -4.17 13.91 -17.72
N LEU A 263 -4.73 15.10 -17.56
CA LEU A 263 -5.50 15.77 -18.60
C LEU A 263 -4.63 16.22 -19.80
N ALA A 264 -3.35 16.48 -19.58
CA ALA A 264 -2.37 16.80 -20.64
C ALA A 264 -1.85 15.55 -21.37
N GLY A 265 -2.09 14.31 -20.85
CA GLY A 265 -1.55 13.08 -21.40
C GLY A 265 -0.09 12.83 -21.01
N ASP A 266 0.46 13.55 -20.02
CA ASP A 266 1.81 13.36 -19.51
C ASP A 266 1.92 12.12 -18.59
N ILE A 267 0.81 11.71 -17.99
CA ILE A 267 0.62 10.45 -17.28
C ILE A 267 -0.67 9.78 -17.74
N ASP A 268 -0.70 8.45 -17.68
CA ASP A 268 -1.83 7.62 -18.16
C ASP A 268 -2.81 7.30 -17.05
N MET A 269 -2.34 7.24 -15.81
CA MET A 269 -3.17 6.99 -14.64
C MET A 269 -2.60 7.64 -13.38
N ILE A 270 -3.48 7.90 -12.44
CA ILE A 270 -3.13 8.30 -11.07
C ILE A 270 -3.35 7.09 -10.17
N ASP A 271 -2.35 6.80 -9.33
CA ASP A 271 -2.41 5.73 -8.33
C ASP A 271 -3.51 5.98 -7.30
N GLY A 272 -4.20 4.92 -6.90
CA GLY A 272 -5.32 5.00 -5.94
C GLY A 272 -4.90 5.17 -4.48
N ALA A 273 -3.66 4.82 -4.12
CA ALA A 273 -3.21 4.83 -2.72
C ALA A 273 -2.48 6.13 -2.33
N THR A 274 -1.70 6.69 -3.27
CA THR A 274 -0.91 7.91 -3.06
C THR A 274 -1.33 9.06 -3.98
N GLY A 275 -2.46 8.92 -4.68
CA GLY A 275 -2.98 9.89 -5.65
C GLY A 275 -4.03 10.83 -5.05
N LEU A 276 -5.25 10.79 -5.60
CA LEU A 276 -6.35 11.67 -5.18
C LEU A 276 -7.05 11.15 -3.93
N SER A 277 -7.46 12.05 -3.04
CA SER A 277 -8.42 11.72 -1.99
C SER A 277 -9.80 11.41 -2.59
N ILE A 278 -10.69 10.76 -1.81
CA ILE A 278 -12.02 10.37 -2.31
C ILE A 278 -12.83 11.58 -2.78
N ASP A 279 -12.80 12.68 -2.07
CA ASP A 279 -13.49 13.93 -2.45
C ASP A 279 -12.93 14.55 -3.74
N GLN A 280 -11.61 14.50 -3.93
CA GLN A 280 -10.97 14.92 -5.17
C GLN A 280 -11.33 13.99 -6.33
N ALA A 281 -11.35 12.67 -6.10
CA ALA A 281 -11.75 11.67 -7.09
C ALA A 281 -13.22 11.83 -7.51
N LEU A 282 -14.15 12.07 -6.57
CA LEU A 282 -15.55 12.37 -6.83
C LEU A 282 -15.72 13.66 -7.65
N SER A 283 -14.94 14.70 -7.31
CA SER A 283 -14.94 15.96 -8.05
C SER A 283 -14.37 15.80 -9.46
N PHE A 284 -13.37 14.96 -9.64
CA PHE A 284 -12.81 14.62 -10.95
C PHE A 284 -13.80 13.80 -11.79
N GLU A 285 -14.39 12.74 -11.21
CA GLU A 285 -15.40 11.90 -11.88
C GLU A 285 -16.59 12.73 -12.38
N LYS A 286 -17.08 13.68 -11.58
CA LYS A 286 -18.17 14.57 -11.98
C LYS A 286 -17.84 15.42 -13.20
N ARG A 287 -16.58 15.82 -13.38
CA ARG A 287 -16.14 16.72 -14.49
C ARG A 287 -15.64 15.97 -15.71
N HIS A 288 -15.01 14.80 -15.50
CA HIS A 288 -14.24 14.08 -16.51
C HIS A 288 -14.60 12.61 -16.63
N GLY A 289 -15.66 12.14 -15.96
CA GLY A 289 -16.08 10.72 -15.98
C GLY A 289 -16.57 10.22 -17.35
N GLY A 290 -16.77 11.13 -18.34
CA GLY A 290 -17.05 10.74 -19.71
C GLY A 290 -15.81 10.24 -20.47
N ASP A 291 -14.62 10.72 -20.09
CA ASP A 291 -13.36 10.43 -20.76
C ASP A 291 -12.43 9.54 -19.92
N TYR A 292 -12.65 9.48 -18.59
CA TYR A 292 -11.80 8.76 -17.66
C TYR A 292 -12.61 7.83 -16.76
N GLN A 293 -12.06 6.65 -16.49
CA GLN A 293 -12.62 5.73 -15.53
C GLN A 293 -12.07 6.01 -14.12
N VAL A 294 -12.97 6.23 -13.14
CA VAL A 294 -12.60 6.31 -11.72
C VAL A 294 -13.04 5.02 -11.03
N ILE A 295 -12.07 4.28 -10.46
CA ILE A 295 -12.30 2.98 -9.83
C ILE A 295 -12.30 3.16 -8.32
N TYR A 296 -13.43 2.86 -7.66
CA TYR A 296 -13.54 2.77 -6.21
C TYR A 296 -13.55 1.30 -5.81
N LYS A 297 -12.53 0.88 -5.06
CA LYS A 297 -12.43 -0.49 -4.59
C LYS A 297 -12.29 -0.51 -3.06
N PRO A 298 -13.19 -1.17 -2.33
CA PRO A 298 -13.03 -1.39 -0.89
C PRO A 298 -11.73 -2.14 -0.60
N GLY A 299 -11.05 -1.73 0.46
CA GLY A 299 -9.83 -2.36 0.94
C GLY A 299 -10.02 -2.97 2.33
N LEU A 300 -8.99 -3.63 2.85
CA LEU A 300 -8.99 -4.18 4.21
C LEU A 300 -8.67 -3.12 5.28
N ILE A 301 -8.12 -1.98 4.89
CA ILE A 301 -7.82 -0.87 5.79
C ILE A 301 -9.13 -0.18 6.17
N TYR A 302 -9.33 0.12 7.46
CA TYR A 302 -10.49 0.83 7.97
C TYR A 302 -10.07 2.02 8.86
N GLU A 303 -10.86 3.07 8.83
CA GLU A 303 -10.67 4.22 9.69
C GLU A 303 -11.41 4.02 11.01
N HIS A 304 -10.77 4.36 12.11
CA HIS A 304 -11.32 4.18 13.44
C HIS A 304 -10.80 5.22 14.43
N LEU A 305 -11.46 5.32 15.57
CA LEU A 305 -11.01 6.13 16.71
C LEU A 305 -10.52 5.19 17.81
N ASP A 306 -9.23 5.24 18.08
CA ASP A 306 -8.66 4.56 19.23
C ASP A 306 -9.00 5.29 20.52
N VAL A 307 -9.42 4.54 21.53
CA VAL A 307 -9.75 5.08 22.84
C VAL A 307 -8.77 4.57 23.91
N ALA A 308 -8.21 5.50 24.67
CA ALA A 308 -7.29 5.18 25.77
C ALA A 308 -8.06 4.52 26.93
N LEU A 309 -8.01 3.18 27.03
CA LEU A 309 -8.72 2.42 28.06
C LEU A 309 -8.22 2.70 29.49
N LYS A 310 -7.05 3.30 29.65
CA LYS A 310 -6.54 3.78 30.96
C LYS A 310 -7.23 5.07 31.44
N ASN A 311 -7.95 5.76 30.54
CA ASN A 311 -8.76 6.93 30.91
C ASN A 311 -9.98 6.45 31.72
N PRO A 312 -10.24 6.99 32.91
CA PRO A 312 -11.33 6.53 33.78
C PRO A 312 -12.73 6.63 33.14
N ILE A 313 -12.93 7.59 32.24
CA ILE A 313 -14.20 7.76 31.52
C ILE A 313 -14.32 6.75 30.39
N LEU A 314 -13.26 6.60 29.60
CA LEU A 314 -13.25 5.73 28.41
C LEU A 314 -13.06 4.25 28.76
N SER A 315 -12.65 3.92 29.98
CA SER A 315 -12.61 2.54 30.50
C SER A 315 -14.02 1.94 30.66
N ASP A 316 -15.06 2.78 30.84
CA ASP A 316 -16.45 2.32 30.91
C ASP A 316 -16.99 1.98 29.51
N VAL A 317 -17.33 0.72 29.30
CA VAL A 317 -17.91 0.23 28.04
C VAL A 317 -19.21 0.95 27.65
N ARG A 318 -19.97 1.45 28.61
CA ARG A 318 -21.22 2.18 28.34
C ARG A 318 -20.92 3.51 27.67
N VAL A 319 -19.84 4.19 28.08
CA VAL A 319 -19.38 5.43 27.46
C VAL A 319 -18.93 5.16 26.02
N ARG A 320 -18.11 4.14 25.81
CA ARG A 320 -17.65 3.77 24.45
C ARG A 320 -18.82 3.45 23.51
N ARG A 321 -19.80 2.68 24.00
CA ARG A 321 -21.02 2.38 23.24
C ARG A 321 -21.88 3.62 22.97
N ALA A 322 -21.90 4.57 23.90
CA ALA A 322 -22.62 5.83 23.73
C ALA A 322 -21.95 6.70 22.66
N LEU A 323 -20.62 6.80 22.67
CA LEU A 323 -19.86 7.51 21.64
C LEU A 323 -20.12 6.90 20.25
N LEU A 324 -20.03 5.59 20.14
CA LEU A 324 -20.25 4.87 18.87
C LEU A 324 -21.67 5.09 18.31
N ARG A 325 -22.70 5.15 19.17
CA ARG A 325 -24.07 5.43 18.78
C ARG A 325 -24.39 6.92 18.57
N GLY A 326 -23.57 7.79 19.13
CA GLY A 326 -23.71 9.24 19.00
C GLY A 326 -23.15 9.80 17.68
N ILE A 327 -22.34 9.03 16.96
CA ILE A 327 -21.75 9.43 15.68
C ILE A 327 -22.60 8.85 14.54
N ASP A 328 -23.16 9.73 13.71
CA ASP A 328 -23.88 9.32 12.49
C ASP A 328 -22.91 8.98 11.37
N ARG A 329 -22.35 7.76 11.45
CA ARG A 329 -21.37 7.27 10.47
C ARG A 329 -21.98 7.09 9.09
N GLN A 330 -23.30 6.78 9.00
CA GLN A 330 -23.99 6.65 7.74
C GLN A 330 -24.07 8.01 7.03
N ALA A 331 -24.47 9.06 7.76
CA ALA A 331 -24.50 10.41 7.20
C ALA A 331 -23.12 10.92 6.81
N ILE A 332 -22.06 10.52 7.52
CA ILE A 332 -20.66 10.82 7.14
C ILE A 332 -20.34 10.15 5.79
N SER A 333 -20.59 8.85 5.65
CA SER A 333 -20.34 8.12 4.40
C SER A 333 -21.12 8.74 3.23
N GLU A 334 -22.41 9.01 3.42
CA GLU A 334 -23.26 9.56 2.34
C GLU A 334 -22.90 10.99 1.95
N LYS A 335 -22.67 11.87 2.93
CA LYS A 335 -22.49 13.30 2.68
C LYS A 335 -21.07 13.67 2.27
N LEU A 336 -20.04 12.99 2.84
CA LEU A 336 -18.65 13.30 2.55
C LEU A 336 -18.07 12.41 1.45
N PHE A 337 -18.54 11.17 1.33
CA PHE A 337 -17.95 10.18 0.43
C PHE A 337 -18.94 9.62 -0.60
N ALA A 338 -20.12 10.23 -0.74
CA ALA A 338 -21.18 9.80 -1.66
C ALA A 338 -21.51 8.29 -1.55
N GLY A 339 -21.43 7.73 -0.33
CA GLY A 339 -21.65 6.31 -0.06
C GLY A 339 -20.56 5.36 -0.57
N LYS A 340 -19.46 5.88 -1.11
CA LYS A 340 -18.37 5.05 -1.66
C LYS A 340 -17.54 4.35 -0.56
N GLN A 341 -17.65 4.81 0.67
CA GLN A 341 -16.96 4.24 1.83
C GLN A 341 -17.95 3.48 2.71
N PRO A 342 -17.93 2.13 2.71
CA PRO A 342 -18.85 1.33 3.53
C PRO A 342 -18.52 1.44 5.03
N LEU A 343 -19.53 1.19 5.89
CA LEU A 343 -19.33 1.24 7.34
C LEU A 343 -18.62 0.00 7.85
N ALA A 344 -17.57 0.22 8.67
CA ALA A 344 -16.95 -0.84 9.46
C ALA A 344 -17.73 -1.05 10.77
N HIS A 345 -18.03 -2.30 11.12
CA HIS A 345 -18.66 -2.69 12.37
C HIS A 345 -17.72 -3.38 13.36
N GLY A 346 -16.50 -3.68 12.93
CA GLY A 346 -15.43 -4.31 13.70
C GLY A 346 -14.08 -4.12 13.02
N GLN A 347 -13.05 -4.72 13.58
CA GLN A 347 -11.68 -4.71 13.01
C GLN A 347 -11.58 -5.59 11.77
N THR A 348 -12.33 -6.70 11.74
CA THR A 348 -12.34 -7.61 10.61
C THR A 348 -13.24 -7.06 9.51
N ASN A 349 -12.70 -6.96 8.32
CA ASN A 349 -13.40 -6.45 7.15
C ASN A 349 -14.34 -7.53 6.59
N PRO A 350 -15.53 -7.20 6.06
CA PRO A 350 -16.41 -8.16 5.38
C PRO A 350 -15.79 -8.90 4.19
N LEU A 351 -14.71 -8.36 3.63
CA LEU A 351 -13.94 -9.01 2.57
C LEU A 351 -12.98 -10.09 3.07
N ASP A 352 -12.74 -10.13 4.39
CA ASP A 352 -11.86 -11.12 5.00
C ASP A 352 -12.60 -12.44 5.20
N SER A 353 -11.94 -13.56 4.90
CA SER A 353 -12.50 -14.92 5.04
C SER A 353 -12.85 -15.31 6.47
N VAL A 354 -12.30 -14.63 7.47
CA VAL A 354 -12.59 -14.83 8.89
C VAL A 354 -13.65 -13.87 9.44
N TYR A 355 -14.32 -13.09 8.58
CA TYR A 355 -15.38 -12.17 8.98
C TYR A 355 -16.58 -12.92 9.57
N TYR A 356 -17.06 -12.42 10.70
CA TYR A 356 -18.25 -12.95 11.37
C TYR A 356 -19.40 -11.97 11.25
N ASP A 357 -20.38 -12.27 10.40
CA ASP A 357 -21.48 -11.34 10.06
C ASP A 357 -22.47 -11.11 11.22
N ASP A 358 -22.57 -12.05 12.17
CA ASP A 358 -23.43 -11.93 13.36
C ASP A 358 -22.80 -11.07 14.48
N ALA A 359 -21.63 -10.47 14.25
CA ALA A 359 -21.01 -9.54 15.19
C ALA A 359 -21.95 -8.35 15.48
N PRO A 360 -21.98 -7.83 16.74
CA PRO A 360 -22.88 -6.74 17.11
C PRO A 360 -22.70 -5.50 16.24
N LYS A 361 -23.75 -5.08 15.56
CA LYS A 361 -23.79 -3.85 14.74
C LYS A 361 -24.38 -2.70 15.56
N TYR A 362 -23.68 -1.57 15.63
CA TYR A 362 -24.11 -0.39 16.36
C TYR A 362 -24.54 0.68 15.38
N THR A 363 -25.84 0.91 15.30
CA THR A 363 -26.44 1.99 14.49
C THR A 363 -26.44 3.31 15.23
N TYR A 364 -26.53 4.42 14.49
CA TYR A 364 -26.74 5.75 15.05
C TYR A 364 -28.05 5.80 15.84
N ASP A 365 -27.97 6.18 17.12
CA ASP A 365 -29.11 6.31 18.03
C ASP A 365 -28.73 7.29 19.16
N PRO A 366 -28.80 8.59 18.92
CA PRO A 366 -28.35 9.59 19.89
C PRO A 366 -29.26 9.68 21.14
N GLU A 367 -30.46 9.14 21.09
CA GLU A 367 -31.40 9.15 22.24
C GLU A 367 -31.07 8.03 23.24
N ARG A 368 -30.55 6.91 22.81
CA ARG A 368 -30.21 5.79 23.68
C ARG A 368 -29.10 6.13 24.70
N PRO A 369 -28.03 6.84 24.36
CA PRO A 369 -27.07 7.35 25.33
C PRO A 369 -27.73 8.23 26.40
N ARG A 370 -28.63 9.14 26.03
CA ARG A 370 -29.36 10.01 26.99
C ARG A 370 -30.12 9.20 28.03
N LYS A 371 -30.83 8.14 27.61
CA LYS A 371 -31.56 7.23 28.50
C LYS A 371 -30.66 6.40 29.41
N CYS A 372 -29.49 6.00 28.94
CA CYS A 372 -28.53 5.25 29.75
C CYS A 372 -27.85 6.11 30.82
N TRP A 373 -27.66 7.42 30.57
CA TRP A 373 -27.01 8.32 31.51
C TRP A 373 -27.94 8.85 32.60
N THR A 374 -29.25 8.68 32.45
CA THR A 374 -30.24 9.07 33.44
C THR A 374 -30.50 8.00 34.51
N LYS A 375 -30.06 6.75 34.30
CA LYS A 375 -30.12 5.71 35.33
C LYS A 375 -29.02 5.95 36.39
N PRO A 376 -29.34 5.90 37.70
CA PRO A 376 -28.34 6.01 38.73
C PRO A 376 -27.30 4.88 38.55
N ALA A 377 -26.10 5.27 38.23
CA ALA A 377 -24.97 4.34 38.18
C ALA A 377 -24.53 4.04 39.62
N GLY A 378 -23.99 2.84 39.85
CA GLY A 378 -23.41 2.43 41.12
C GLY A 378 -22.34 3.42 41.65
N PRO A 379 -21.63 3.13 42.73
CA PRO A 379 -20.82 4.09 43.49
C PRO A 379 -19.75 4.88 42.76
N TRP A 380 -19.51 4.59 41.47
CA TRP A 380 -18.55 5.28 40.59
C TRP A 380 -19.15 6.37 39.70
N ALA A 381 -20.46 6.66 39.83
CA ALA A 381 -21.20 7.61 39.00
C ALA A 381 -20.84 9.11 39.14
N PRO A 382 -20.31 9.63 40.29
CA PRO A 382 -20.15 11.06 40.47
C PRO A 382 -19.15 11.72 39.52
N ALA A 383 -18.03 11.07 39.21
CA ALA A 383 -16.95 11.67 38.41
C ALA A 383 -17.31 11.69 36.88
N ALA A 384 -17.87 10.63 36.34
CA ALA A 384 -18.30 10.58 34.95
C ALA A 384 -19.48 11.50 34.65
N TYR A 385 -20.39 11.66 35.59
CA TYR A 385 -21.55 12.56 35.50
C TYR A 385 -21.13 14.04 35.57
N ALA A 386 -20.17 14.37 36.41
CA ALA A 386 -19.59 15.74 36.54
C ALA A 386 -18.85 16.11 35.23
N ALA A 387 -18.03 15.21 34.66
CA ALA A 387 -17.32 15.44 33.41
C ALA A 387 -18.26 15.67 32.23
N ALA A 388 -19.36 14.88 32.12
CA ALA A 388 -20.37 15.05 31.07
C ALA A 388 -21.16 16.39 31.22
N ARG A 389 -21.35 16.91 32.42
CA ARG A 389 -21.94 18.24 32.65
C ARG A 389 -21.01 19.36 32.26
N THR A 390 -19.70 19.20 32.45
CA THR A 390 -18.69 20.20 32.06
C THR A 390 -18.56 20.30 30.55
N ALA A 391 -18.66 19.15 29.83
CA ALA A 391 -18.70 19.13 28.37
C ALA A 391 -19.92 19.85 27.79
N ARG A 392 -21.08 19.87 28.49
CA ARG A 392 -22.25 20.66 28.06
C ARG A 392 -22.09 22.16 28.16
N ARG A 393 -21.19 22.65 29.02
CA ARG A 393 -20.92 24.09 29.15
C ARG A 393 -19.95 24.64 28.09
N CYS A 394 -19.21 23.76 27.41
CA CYS A 394 -18.30 24.16 26.33
C CYS A 394 -18.98 24.30 24.96
N ASN A 395 -20.22 23.81 24.77
CA ASN A 395 -20.97 23.92 23.50
C ASN A 395 -21.93 25.15 23.47
N SER A 396 -21.77 26.13 24.34
CA SER A 396 -22.55 27.36 24.31
C SER A 396 -21.63 28.60 24.27
N ILE A 397 -20.54 28.54 23.49
CA ILE A 397 -19.78 29.71 23.02
C ILE A 397 -19.59 29.59 21.52
#